data_ec76f8f1f4259502c3f5b6a3a76cd23d
#
_entry.id   ec76f8f1f4259502c3f5b6a3a76cd23d
#
_cell.length_a   1.000
_cell.length_b   1.000
_cell.length_c   1.000
_cell.angle_alpha   90.00
_cell.angle_beta   90.00
_cell.angle_gamma   90.00
#
_symmetry.space_group_name_H-M   'P 1'
#
loop_
_entity.id
_entity.type
_entity.pdbx_description
1 polymer ?
#
loop_
_entity_poly.entity_id
_entity_poly.type
_entity_poly.pdbx_seq_one_letter_code
_entity_poly.pdbx_strand_id
1 'polypeptide(L)' 'SVKATVSYTVNQSKTKILRASAKVYKDGPAARDLSCSSSVNIEGRGVTVNCAGTLVYTVGHGNLSSDFNKSVKVLIL' A
#
# COMPACT_ATOMS: atom_id res chain seq x y z
N SER A 1 2.85 -5.48 -10.84
CA SER A 1 3.26 -5.22 -9.46
C SER A 1 2.33 -4.22 -8.78
N VAL A 2 2.44 -4.14 -7.48
CA VAL A 2 1.60 -3.29 -6.64
C VAL A 2 2.50 -2.30 -5.92
N LYS A 3 2.10 -1.02 -5.93
CA LYS A 3 2.83 0.04 -5.25
C LYS A 3 1.90 0.81 -4.31
N ALA A 4 2.50 1.46 -3.34
CA ALA A 4 1.76 2.29 -2.39
C ALA A 4 2.46 3.62 -2.20
N THR A 5 1.67 4.67 -2.09
CA THR A 5 2.12 5.99 -1.70
C THR A 5 1.61 6.28 -0.30
N VAL A 6 2.51 6.63 0.59
CA VAL A 6 2.19 6.91 1.99
C VAL A 6 2.38 8.41 2.23
N SER A 7 1.33 9.04 2.76
CA SER A 7 1.37 10.44 3.16
C SER A 7 1.17 10.52 4.67
N TYR A 8 1.94 11.36 5.34
CA TYR A 8 1.85 11.47 6.79
C TYR A 8 2.09 12.90 7.25
N THR A 9 1.59 13.19 8.45
CA THR A 9 1.80 14.46 9.14
C THR A 9 2.49 14.19 10.46
N VAL A 10 3.57 14.92 10.72
CA VAL A 10 4.34 14.78 11.96
C VAL A 10 4.01 15.93 12.91
N ASN A 11 4.35 15.75 14.19
CA ASN A 11 4.23 16.81 15.18
C ASN A 11 5.30 17.88 14.95
N GLN A 12 5.21 18.97 15.69
CA GLN A 12 6.10 20.13 15.52
C GLN A 12 7.57 19.76 15.74
N SER A 13 7.86 18.91 16.69
CA SER A 13 9.23 18.47 16.98
C SER A 13 9.70 17.32 16.09
N LYS A 14 8.85 16.82 15.21
CA LYS A 14 9.16 15.72 14.28
C LYS A 14 9.56 14.44 14.99
N THR A 15 8.96 14.18 16.14
CA THR A 15 9.27 13.00 16.94
C THR A 15 8.23 11.91 16.85
N LYS A 16 7.05 12.22 16.31
CA LYS A 16 6.02 11.20 16.10
C LYS A 16 5.07 11.60 14.98
N ILE A 17 4.41 10.61 14.44
CA ILE A 17 3.44 10.79 13.37
C ILE A 17 2.05 10.99 13.98
N LEU A 18 1.37 12.06 13.58
CA LEU A 18 0.04 12.40 14.05
C LEU A 18 -1.06 11.76 13.23
N ARG A 19 -0.87 11.67 11.92
CA ARG A 19 -1.80 11.00 11.03
C ARG A 19 -1.06 10.49 9.79
N ALA A 20 -1.62 9.47 9.18
CA ALA A 20 -1.05 8.89 7.97
C ALA A 20 -2.16 8.32 7.11
N SER A 21 -1.90 8.31 5.81
CA SER A 21 -2.79 7.67 4.84
C SER A 21 -1.95 6.98 3.77
N ALA A 22 -2.53 5.97 3.13
CA ALA A 22 -1.86 5.23 2.08
C ALA A 22 -2.79 5.05 0.90
N LYS A 23 -2.24 5.18 -0.30
CA LYS A 23 -2.92 4.88 -1.54
C LYS A 23 -2.19 3.74 -2.23
N VAL A 24 -2.90 2.66 -2.52
CA VAL A 24 -2.34 1.48 -3.17
C VAL A 24 -2.81 1.46 -4.61
N TYR A 25 -1.89 1.18 -5.54
CA TYR A 25 -2.21 1.19 -6.96
C TYR A 25 -1.41 0.11 -7.69
N LYS A 26 -1.93 -0.28 -8.85
CA LYS A 26 -1.23 -1.21 -9.73
C LYS A 26 -0.16 -0.47 -10.53
N ASP A 27 0.94 -1.16 -10.80
CA ASP A 27 2.03 -0.64 -11.59
C ASP A 27 2.36 -1.63 -12.72
N GLY A 28 2.61 -1.10 -13.91
CA GLY A 28 2.94 -1.89 -15.08
C GLY A 28 1.75 -2.19 -15.98
N PRO A 29 2.02 -2.39 -17.28
CA PRO A 29 0.96 -2.56 -18.28
C PRO A 29 0.32 -3.95 -18.25
N ALA A 30 0.93 -4.94 -17.60
CA ALA A 30 0.43 -6.30 -17.58
C ALA A 30 -0.78 -6.47 -16.65
N ALA A 31 -0.89 -5.63 -15.62
CA ALA A 31 -1.98 -5.73 -14.67
C ALA A 31 -3.22 -5.00 -15.21
N ARG A 32 -4.34 -5.70 -15.22
CA ARG A 32 -5.60 -5.16 -15.71
C ARG A 32 -6.36 -4.42 -14.62
N ASP A 33 -6.42 -5.00 -13.44
CA ASP A 33 -7.23 -4.46 -12.35
C ASP A 33 -6.62 -4.80 -11.00
N LEU A 34 -6.92 -3.97 -10.02
CA LEU A 34 -6.49 -4.17 -8.65
C LEU A 34 -7.67 -3.93 -7.73
N SER A 35 -7.98 -4.93 -6.92
CA SER A 35 -8.97 -4.82 -5.86
C SER A 35 -8.27 -5.14 -4.55
N CYS A 36 -8.18 -4.16 -3.65
CA CYS A 36 -7.54 -4.40 -2.37
C CYS A 36 -8.13 -3.52 -1.28
N SER A 37 -7.92 -3.95 -0.05
CA SER A 37 -8.14 -3.15 1.13
C SER A 37 -6.81 -2.84 1.79
N SER A 38 -6.66 -1.64 2.31
CA SER A 38 -5.46 -1.23 3.01
C SER A 38 -5.80 -0.70 4.38
N SER A 39 -4.89 -0.88 5.32
CA SER A 39 -5.00 -0.33 6.65
C SER A 39 -3.67 0.31 7.04
N VAL A 40 -3.74 1.33 7.86
CA VAL A 40 -2.58 2.09 8.30
C VAL A 40 -2.55 2.07 9.82
N ASN A 41 -1.40 1.68 10.38
CA ASN A 41 -1.18 1.68 11.81
C ASN A 41 -0.01 2.60 12.14
N ILE A 42 -0.24 3.52 13.08
CA ILE A 42 0.77 4.50 13.48
C ILE A 42 1.37 4.06 14.81
N GLU A 43 2.69 3.94 14.85
CA GLU A 43 3.44 3.56 16.04
C GLU A 43 4.57 4.56 16.28
N GLY A 44 4.28 5.64 16.99
CA GLY A 44 5.29 6.66 17.30
C GLY A 44 5.88 7.30 16.07
N ARG A 45 7.09 6.88 15.68
CA ARG A 45 7.78 7.39 14.49
C ARG A 45 7.61 6.51 13.27
N GLY A 46 6.84 5.46 13.40
CA GLY A 46 6.65 4.49 12.33
C GLY A 46 5.22 4.43 11.83
N VAL A 47 5.08 4.09 10.57
CA VAL A 47 3.79 3.79 9.95
C VAL A 47 3.90 2.42 9.32
N THR A 48 2.99 1.53 9.68
CA THR A 48 2.87 0.23 9.04
C THR A 48 1.65 0.26 8.13
N VAL A 49 1.85 -0.05 6.87
CA VAL A 49 0.78 -0.14 5.88
C VAL A 49 0.59 -1.60 5.53
N ASN A 50 -0.60 -2.11 5.76
CA ASN A 50 -0.97 -3.47 5.38
C ASN A 50 -1.94 -3.40 4.21
N CYS A 51 -1.67 -4.18 3.17
CA CYS A 51 -2.50 -4.22 1.99
C CYS A 51 -2.72 -5.67 1.58
N ALA A 52 -3.97 -6.05 1.41
CA ALA A 52 -4.34 -7.38 0.96
C ALA A 52 -5.42 -7.28 -0.11
N GLY A 53 -5.32 -8.10 -1.14
CA GLY A 53 -6.29 -8.05 -2.22
C GLY A 53 -5.95 -8.98 -3.36
N THR A 54 -6.46 -8.65 -4.54
CA THR A 54 -6.32 -9.45 -5.74
C THR A 54 -5.89 -8.57 -6.91
N LEU A 55 -4.88 -9.02 -7.63
CA LEU A 55 -4.38 -8.38 -8.84
C LEU A 55 -4.80 -9.24 -10.03
N VAL A 56 -5.44 -8.62 -11.01
CA VAL A 56 -5.96 -9.32 -12.19
C VAL A 56 -5.09 -8.99 -13.40
N TYR A 57 -4.66 -10.05 -14.10
CA TYR A 57 -3.88 -9.94 -15.33
C TYR A 57 -4.68 -10.48 -16.50
N THR A 58 -4.45 -9.93 -17.67
CA THR A 58 -4.97 -10.49 -18.91
C THR A 58 -3.89 -11.36 -19.54
N VAL A 59 -4.21 -12.63 -19.77
CA VAL A 59 -3.32 -13.60 -20.36
C VAL A 59 -4.04 -14.28 -21.52
N GLY A 60 -3.60 -14.00 -22.76
CA GLY A 60 -4.25 -14.56 -23.96
C GLY A 60 -5.71 -14.14 -24.02
N HIS A 61 -6.60 -15.15 -24.05
CA HIS A 61 -8.05 -14.94 -24.09
C HIS A 61 -8.74 -14.99 -22.72
N GLY A 62 -7.95 -15.07 -21.66
CA GLY A 62 -8.49 -15.21 -20.33
C GLY A 62 -7.90 -14.20 -19.35
N ASN A 63 -8.35 -14.29 -18.13
CA ASN A 63 -7.82 -13.49 -17.03
C ASN A 63 -7.22 -14.41 -15.99
N LEU A 64 -6.12 -13.97 -15.41
CA LEU A 64 -5.46 -14.65 -14.30
C LEU A 64 -5.50 -13.73 -13.10
N SER A 65 -5.93 -14.23 -11.96
CA SER A 65 -5.95 -13.46 -10.73
C SER A 65 -4.92 -14.00 -9.75
N SER A 66 -4.32 -13.10 -8.99
CA SER A 66 -3.33 -13.45 -7.98
C SER A 66 -3.63 -12.69 -6.70
N ASP A 67 -3.82 -13.41 -5.62
CA ASP A 67 -4.02 -12.81 -4.31
C ASP A 67 -2.68 -12.40 -3.73
N PHE A 68 -2.68 -11.29 -3.00
CA PHE A 68 -1.48 -10.82 -2.34
C PHE A 68 -1.80 -10.27 -0.95
N ASN A 69 -0.79 -10.30 -0.10
CA ASN A 69 -0.86 -9.72 1.24
C ASN A 69 0.52 -9.16 1.54
N LYS A 70 0.61 -7.85 1.68
CA LYS A 70 1.88 -7.17 1.88
C LYS A 70 1.79 -6.21 3.04
N SER A 71 2.91 -6.07 3.74
CA SER A 71 3.06 -5.15 4.86
C SER A 71 4.37 -4.38 4.66
N VAL A 72 4.30 -3.07 4.81
CA VAL A 72 5.45 -2.19 4.66
C VAL A 72 5.51 -1.26 5.87
N LYS A 73 6.70 -1.11 6.44
CA LYS A 73 6.93 -0.20 7.55
C LYS A 73 7.81 0.96 7.09
N VAL A 74 7.36 2.18 7.36
CA VAL A 74 8.10 3.40 7.07
C VAL A 74 8.43 4.08 8.39
N LEU A 75 9.70 4.46 8.55
CA LEU A 75 10.16 5.15 9.74
C LEU A 75 10.60 6.57 9.39
N ILE A 76 10.22 7.51 10.22
CA ILE A 76 10.78 8.87 10.15
C ILE A 76 12.00 8.94 11.07
N LEU A 77 13.02 9.61 10.59
CA LEU A 77 14.27 9.75 11.35
C LEU A 77 14.43 11.17 11.90
#